data_97c58f8d522b2cc33ec2494ad0681b5d
#
_entry.id   97c58f8d522b2cc33ec2494ad0681b5d
#
_cell.length_a   1.000
_cell.length_b   1.000
_cell.length_c   1.000
_cell.angle_alpha   90.00
_cell.angle_beta   90.00
_cell.angle_gamma   90.00
#
_symmetry.space_group_name_H-M   'P 1'
#
loop_
_entity.id
_entity.type
_entity.pdbx_description
1 polymer ?
#
loop_
_entity_poly.entity_id
_entity_poly.type
_entity_poly.pdbx_seq_one_letter_code
_entity_poly.pdbx_strand_id
1 'polypeptide(L)'
;MKIESFACYSVALILALSLLASCSGKKPNAEPTRQEIFLSELTAADTTEVLTRAQSVIDKIIAGDVNGALDGLGQVENDTLFQISSERIVSASNQFKKMNLRQAKLESYTFTDPDHNVVKFRVSFGHSEDESKLLSTAFAINALKIEGNWYLTLMQ
;
A
#
# COMPACT_ATOMS: atom_id res chain seq x y z
N MET A 1 1.97 -68.69 -9.83
CA MET A 1 3.29 -68.13 -9.56
C MET A 1 3.67 -67.24 -10.74
N LYS A 2 3.41 -65.95 -10.66
CA LYS A 2 3.89 -64.92 -11.61
C LYS A 2 4.15 -63.64 -10.78
N ILE A 3 5.36 -63.47 -10.39
CA ILE A 3 5.92 -62.26 -9.85
C ILE A 3 6.92 -61.78 -10.91
N GLU A 4 6.56 -60.82 -11.71
CA GLU A 4 7.47 -60.00 -12.51
C GLU A 4 6.65 -58.95 -13.26
N SER A 5 6.44 -57.80 -12.72
CA SER A 5 6.10 -56.61 -13.51
C SER A 5 6.00 -55.28 -12.69
N PHE A 6 6.57 -55.21 -11.48
CA PHE A 6 6.49 -53.97 -10.70
C PHE A 6 7.78 -53.12 -10.69
N ALA A 7 8.87 -53.61 -11.31
CA ALA A 7 10.16 -52.90 -11.25
C ALA A 7 10.37 -51.86 -12.36
N CYS A 8 9.54 -51.85 -13.41
CA CYS A 8 9.78 -50.98 -14.55
C CYS A 8 9.08 -49.63 -14.51
N TYR A 9 8.06 -49.47 -13.64
CA TYR A 9 7.32 -48.20 -13.55
C TYR A 9 7.95 -47.16 -12.57
N SER A 10 8.80 -47.63 -11.66
CA SER A 10 9.42 -46.76 -10.67
C SER A 10 10.59 -45.93 -11.23
N VAL A 11 11.25 -46.39 -12.28
CA VAL A 11 12.39 -45.68 -12.90
C VAL A 11 11.92 -44.61 -13.88
N ALA A 12 10.77 -44.82 -14.54
CA ALA A 12 10.20 -43.84 -15.48
C ALA A 12 9.61 -42.61 -14.78
N LEU A 13 9.15 -42.75 -13.53
CA LEU A 13 8.56 -41.65 -12.77
C LEU A 13 9.60 -40.68 -12.20
N ILE A 14 10.83 -41.17 -11.94
CA ILE A 14 11.92 -40.35 -11.40
C ILE A 14 12.56 -39.46 -12.47
N LEU A 15 12.55 -39.90 -13.75
CA LEU A 15 13.09 -39.13 -14.87
C LEU A 15 12.15 -38.01 -15.37
N ALA A 16 10.86 -38.08 -15.05
CA ALA A 16 9.89 -37.02 -15.43
C ALA A 16 9.86 -35.81 -14.48
N LEU A 17 10.35 -35.95 -13.24
CA LEU A 17 10.39 -34.84 -12.27
C LEU A 17 11.64 -33.96 -12.41
N SER A 18 12.65 -34.36 -13.17
CA SER A 18 13.89 -33.58 -13.32
C SER A 18 13.86 -32.55 -14.45
N LEU A 19 12.77 -32.45 -15.23
CA LEU A 19 12.65 -31.52 -16.37
C LEU A 19 11.83 -30.27 -16.07
N LEU A 20 11.27 -30.09 -14.86
CA LEU A 20 10.49 -28.91 -14.50
C LEU A 20 11.27 -27.85 -13.68
N ALA A 21 12.57 -28.09 -13.44
CA ALA A 21 13.41 -27.14 -12.66
C ALA A 21 14.21 -26.17 -13.54
N SER A 22 13.84 -25.98 -14.83
CA SER A 22 14.63 -25.14 -15.74
C SER A 22 13.79 -24.12 -16.50
N CYS A 23 13.09 -23.22 -15.79
CA CYS A 23 12.61 -21.97 -16.37
C CYS A 23 12.48 -20.89 -15.29
N SER A 24 13.54 -20.68 -14.54
CA SER A 24 13.74 -19.42 -13.79
C SER A 24 15.03 -18.80 -14.33
N GLY A 25 14.94 -18.33 -15.57
CA GLY A 25 16.02 -17.62 -16.24
C GLY A 25 16.28 -16.25 -15.63
N LYS A 26 16.67 -16.18 -14.37
CA LYS A 26 17.36 -15.01 -13.83
C LYS A 26 18.74 -14.99 -14.52
N LYS A 27 18.96 -14.02 -15.41
CA LYS A 27 20.30 -13.73 -15.96
C LYS A 27 21.23 -13.51 -14.77
N PRO A 28 22.34 -14.24 -14.64
CA PRO A 28 23.18 -14.22 -13.42
C PRO A 28 23.97 -12.92 -13.17
N ASN A 29 23.70 -11.82 -13.90
CA ASN A 29 24.43 -10.54 -13.77
C ASN A 29 23.56 -9.32 -14.12
N ALA A 30 22.26 -9.34 -13.90
CA ALA A 30 21.50 -8.10 -14.00
C ALA A 30 21.68 -7.31 -12.70
N GLU A 31 22.08 -6.05 -12.79
CA GLU A 31 22.09 -5.13 -11.64
C GLU A 31 20.67 -5.09 -11.04
N PRO A 32 20.53 -5.05 -9.70
CA PRO A 32 19.22 -4.99 -9.07
C PRO A 32 18.48 -3.73 -9.51
N THR A 33 17.21 -3.88 -9.79
CA THR A 33 16.36 -2.76 -10.16
C THR A 33 16.14 -1.82 -8.96
N ARG A 34 15.78 -0.55 -9.21
CA ARG A 34 15.42 0.43 -8.16
C ARG A 34 14.36 -0.14 -7.19
N GLN A 35 13.40 -0.87 -7.71
CA GLN A 35 12.37 -1.55 -6.92
C GLN A 35 12.97 -2.64 -6.02
N GLU A 36 13.83 -3.51 -6.56
CA GLU A 36 14.47 -4.58 -5.78
C GLU A 36 15.35 -4.00 -4.66
N ILE A 37 16.09 -2.93 -4.94
CA ILE A 37 16.89 -2.23 -3.93
C ILE A 37 15.98 -1.70 -2.83
N PHE A 38 14.96 -0.92 -3.18
CA PHE A 38 14.01 -0.36 -2.23
C PHE A 38 13.36 -1.41 -1.33
N LEU A 39 12.84 -2.49 -1.93
CA LEU A 39 12.18 -3.56 -1.18
C LEU A 39 13.16 -4.33 -0.26
N SER A 40 14.44 -4.43 -0.64
CA SER A 40 15.46 -5.06 0.20
C SER A 40 15.87 -4.22 1.41
N GLU A 41 15.71 -2.90 1.33
CA GLU A 41 16.02 -1.93 2.38
C GLU A 41 14.81 -1.62 3.28
N LEU A 42 13.61 -2.05 2.87
CA LEU A 42 12.38 -1.79 3.61
C LEU A 42 12.35 -2.60 4.91
N THR A 43 12.18 -1.91 6.02
CA THR A 43 12.16 -2.51 7.36
C THR A 43 10.74 -2.59 7.93
N ALA A 44 10.57 -3.39 8.99
CA ALA A 44 9.31 -3.40 9.76
C ALA A 44 9.04 -2.03 10.43
N ALA A 45 10.10 -1.29 10.77
CA ALA A 45 9.98 0.07 11.33
C ALA A 45 9.42 1.05 10.30
N ASP A 46 9.89 0.99 9.04
CA ASP A 46 9.34 1.78 7.93
C ASP A 46 7.83 1.54 7.76
N THR A 47 7.45 0.26 7.72
CA THR A 47 6.03 -0.13 7.61
C THR A 47 5.20 0.45 8.76
N THR A 48 5.68 0.29 9.99
CA THR A 48 5.00 0.79 11.19
C THR A 48 4.87 2.32 11.15
N GLU A 49 5.92 3.03 10.76
CA GLU A 49 5.91 4.49 10.64
C GLU A 49 4.87 4.97 9.65
N VAL A 50 4.87 4.42 8.43
CA VAL A 50 3.92 4.81 7.37
C VAL A 50 2.48 4.53 7.80
N LEU A 51 2.20 3.34 8.34
CA LEU A 51 0.85 2.99 8.78
C LEU A 51 0.36 3.86 9.94
N THR A 52 1.23 4.15 10.90
CA THR A 52 0.89 5.01 12.05
C THR A 52 0.58 6.43 11.61
N ARG A 53 1.41 7.00 10.73
CA ARG A 53 1.18 8.35 10.17
C ARG A 53 -0.12 8.39 9.35
N ALA A 54 -0.36 7.40 8.48
CA ALA A 54 -1.57 7.34 7.67
C ALA A 54 -2.83 7.20 8.54
N GLN A 55 -2.79 6.37 9.60
CA GLN A 55 -3.88 6.26 10.56
C GLN A 55 -4.14 7.59 11.27
N SER A 56 -3.08 8.30 11.72
CA SER A 56 -3.21 9.60 12.35
C SER A 56 -3.90 10.65 11.46
N VAL A 57 -3.62 10.65 10.15
CA VAL A 57 -4.30 11.53 9.18
C VAL A 57 -5.80 11.24 9.17
N ILE A 58 -6.18 9.98 9.04
CA ILE A 58 -7.59 9.57 9.01
C ILE A 58 -8.30 9.89 10.32
N ASP A 59 -7.69 9.61 11.46
CA ASP A 59 -8.26 9.86 12.79
C ASP A 59 -8.52 11.36 13.01
N LYS A 60 -7.61 12.23 12.57
CA LYS A 60 -7.80 13.68 12.61
C LYS A 60 -8.97 14.12 11.73
N ILE A 61 -9.13 13.56 10.53
CA ILE A 61 -10.26 13.86 9.64
C ILE A 61 -11.57 13.47 10.31
N ILE A 62 -11.65 12.29 10.92
CA ILE A 62 -12.84 11.80 11.65
C ILE A 62 -13.14 12.68 12.85
N ALA A 63 -12.12 13.14 13.58
CA ALA A 63 -12.26 14.06 14.70
C ALA A 63 -12.65 15.49 14.28
N GLY A 64 -12.69 15.81 12.98
CA GLY A 64 -12.99 17.13 12.44
C GLY A 64 -11.80 18.08 12.38
N ASP A 65 -10.61 17.65 12.81
CA ASP A 65 -9.33 18.38 12.68
C ASP A 65 -8.73 18.18 11.29
N VAL A 66 -9.46 18.65 10.28
CA VAL A 66 -9.03 18.49 8.89
C VAL A 66 -7.75 19.27 8.60
N ASN A 67 -7.57 20.44 9.17
CA ASN A 67 -6.36 21.23 8.98
C ASN A 67 -5.14 20.48 9.54
N GLY A 68 -5.21 19.99 10.77
CA GLY A 68 -4.13 19.19 11.36
C GLY A 68 -3.87 17.86 10.62
N ALA A 69 -4.88 17.30 9.94
CA ALA A 69 -4.67 16.16 9.06
C ALA A 69 -3.88 16.54 7.81
N LEU A 70 -4.20 17.67 7.18
CA LEU A 70 -3.59 18.14 5.94
C LEU A 70 -2.17 18.70 6.16
N ASP A 71 -1.87 19.25 7.34
CA ASP A 71 -0.52 19.70 7.71
C ASP A 71 0.52 18.54 7.68
N GLY A 72 0.05 17.31 7.90
CA GLY A 72 0.89 16.11 7.83
C GLY A 72 1.08 15.54 6.42
N LEU A 73 0.48 16.16 5.40
CA LEU A 73 0.50 15.70 4.03
C LEU A 73 1.30 16.63 3.14
N GLY A 74 1.95 16.05 2.13
CA GLY A 74 2.61 16.78 1.05
C GLY A 74 1.81 16.74 -0.26
N GLN A 75 2.27 17.51 -1.21
CA GLN A 75 1.82 17.49 -2.59
C GLN A 75 3.04 17.28 -3.49
N VAL A 76 2.96 16.36 -4.44
CA VAL A 76 4.02 16.14 -5.41
C VAL A 76 3.65 16.83 -6.72
N GLU A 77 4.56 17.66 -7.21
CA GLU A 77 4.48 18.30 -8.53
C GLU A 77 5.85 18.18 -9.22
N ASN A 78 5.89 17.61 -10.43
CA ASN A 78 7.13 17.40 -11.20
C ASN A 78 8.23 16.73 -10.36
N ASP A 79 7.91 15.62 -9.69
CA ASP A 79 8.80 14.84 -8.81
C ASP A 79 9.38 15.61 -7.61
N THR A 80 8.79 16.76 -7.28
CA THR A 80 9.19 17.58 -6.15
C THR A 80 8.08 17.61 -5.10
N LEU A 81 8.45 17.41 -3.84
CA LEU A 81 7.53 17.49 -2.71
C LEU A 81 7.36 18.94 -2.25
N PHE A 82 6.12 19.39 -2.19
CA PHE A 82 5.72 20.70 -1.69
C PHE A 82 4.74 20.55 -0.52
N GLN A 83 4.59 21.60 0.26
CA GLN A 83 3.46 21.72 1.16
C GLN A 83 2.16 21.89 0.35
N ILE A 84 1.06 21.35 0.86
CA ILE A 84 -0.25 21.54 0.23
C ILE A 84 -0.60 23.03 0.21
N SER A 85 -1.02 23.54 -0.95
CA SER A 85 -1.41 24.94 -1.07
C SER A 85 -2.65 25.27 -0.23
N SER A 86 -2.76 26.51 0.22
CA SER A 86 -3.90 26.98 1.03
C SER A 86 -5.24 26.74 0.35
N GLU A 87 -5.32 26.92 -0.98
CA GLU A 87 -6.55 26.69 -1.74
C GLU A 87 -6.94 25.21 -1.73
N ARG A 88 -5.97 24.30 -1.84
CA ARG A 88 -6.21 22.84 -1.74
C ARG A 88 -6.63 22.43 -0.34
N ILE A 89 -6.03 23.02 0.69
CA ILE A 89 -6.43 22.80 2.09
C ILE A 89 -7.92 23.18 2.27
N VAL A 90 -8.31 24.37 1.81
CA VAL A 90 -9.71 24.83 1.92
C VAL A 90 -10.66 23.90 1.13
N SER A 91 -10.29 23.52 -0.10
CA SER A 91 -11.09 22.63 -0.92
C SER A 91 -11.27 21.26 -0.28
N ALA A 92 -10.18 20.63 0.16
CA ALA A 92 -10.20 19.32 0.82
C ALA A 92 -10.98 19.39 2.16
N SER A 93 -10.79 20.45 2.94
CA SER A 93 -11.51 20.66 4.19
C SER A 93 -13.03 20.73 3.98
N ASN A 94 -13.48 21.47 2.96
CA ASN A 94 -14.90 21.55 2.61
C ASN A 94 -15.45 20.19 2.14
N GLN A 95 -14.66 19.42 1.41
CA GLN A 95 -15.05 18.09 0.93
C GLN A 95 -15.20 17.13 2.11
N PHE A 96 -14.21 17.03 3.00
CA PHE A 96 -14.27 16.14 4.17
C PHE A 96 -15.40 16.50 5.12
N LYS A 97 -15.65 17.79 5.36
CA LYS A 97 -16.80 18.25 6.16
C LYS A 97 -18.15 17.82 5.57
N LYS A 98 -18.29 17.87 4.23
CA LYS A 98 -19.51 17.41 3.55
C LYS A 98 -19.68 15.91 3.61
N MET A 99 -18.60 15.14 3.50
CA MET A 99 -18.65 13.69 3.58
C MET A 99 -19.01 13.19 4.97
N ASN A 100 -18.62 13.89 6.02
CA ASN A 100 -18.81 13.49 7.42
C ASN A 100 -18.31 12.06 7.67
N LEU A 101 -16.99 11.89 7.63
CA LEU A 101 -16.34 10.61 7.92
C LEU A 101 -16.64 10.21 9.38
N ARG A 102 -17.09 8.96 9.56
CA ARG A 102 -17.49 8.42 10.86
C ARG A 102 -16.55 7.34 11.37
N GLN A 103 -16.07 6.50 10.48
CA GLN A 103 -15.22 5.36 10.80
C GLN A 103 -14.22 5.11 9.68
N ALA A 104 -13.08 4.55 10.04
CA ALA A 104 -12.11 4.05 9.10
C ALA A 104 -11.49 2.75 9.61
N LYS A 105 -11.20 1.84 8.70
CA LYS A 105 -10.49 0.59 8.97
C LYS A 105 -9.41 0.41 7.92
N LEU A 106 -8.19 0.12 8.34
CA LEU A 106 -7.13 -0.28 7.43
C LEU A 106 -7.57 -1.49 6.60
N GLU A 107 -7.57 -1.37 5.29
CA GLU A 107 -7.98 -2.42 4.36
C GLU A 107 -6.77 -3.17 3.79
N SER A 108 -5.78 -2.43 3.33
CA SER A 108 -4.53 -2.98 2.80
C SER A 108 -3.44 -1.93 2.73
N TYR A 109 -2.21 -2.38 2.56
CA TYR A 109 -1.09 -1.52 2.18
C TYR A 109 -0.20 -2.26 1.19
N THR A 110 0.50 -1.49 0.34
CA THR A 110 1.42 -2.03 -0.66
C THR A 110 2.62 -1.11 -0.77
N PHE A 111 3.81 -1.69 -0.66
CA PHE A 111 5.06 -1.00 -0.95
C PHE A 111 5.61 -1.55 -2.27
N THR A 112 5.90 -0.68 -3.21
CA THR A 112 6.36 -1.05 -4.56
C THR A 112 7.74 -0.49 -4.84
N ASP A 113 7.91 0.81 -4.71
CA ASP A 113 9.16 1.53 -4.94
C ASP A 113 9.16 2.83 -4.11
N PRO A 114 10.22 3.66 -4.11
CA PRO A 114 10.25 4.88 -3.30
C PRO A 114 9.08 5.84 -3.53
N ASP A 115 8.49 5.84 -4.72
CA ASP A 115 7.49 6.83 -5.14
C ASP A 115 6.05 6.28 -5.16
N HIS A 116 5.88 4.94 -5.14
CA HIS A 116 4.59 4.29 -5.34
C HIS A 116 4.27 3.31 -4.21
N ASN A 117 3.84 3.86 -3.08
CA ASN A 117 3.42 3.08 -1.92
C ASN A 117 2.05 3.55 -1.47
N VAL A 118 1.12 2.65 -1.24
CA VAL A 118 -0.27 2.98 -0.99
C VAL A 118 -0.76 2.35 0.30
N VAL A 119 -1.39 3.15 1.15
CA VAL A 119 -2.16 2.70 2.31
C VAL A 119 -3.65 2.95 2.02
N LYS A 120 -4.45 1.89 2.05
CA LYS A 120 -5.89 1.95 1.78
C LYS A 120 -6.69 1.73 3.06
N PHE A 121 -7.66 2.60 3.26
CA PHE A 121 -8.65 2.49 4.32
C PHE A 121 -10.03 2.27 3.71
N ARG A 122 -10.83 1.45 4.35
CA ARG A 122 -12.28 1.43 4.17
C ARG A 122 -12.86 2.48 5.09
N VAL A 123 -13.47 3.53 4.52
CA VAL A 123 -14.06 4.61 5.29
C VAL A 123 -15.57 4.58 5.18
N SER A 124 -16.27 4.81 6.30
CA SER A 124 -17.72 4.97 6.35
C SER A 124 -18.05 6.44 6.61
N PHE A 125 -19.06 6.96 5.89
CA PHE A 125 -19.40 8.38 5.91
C PHE A 125 -20.91 8.59 5.75
N GLY A 126 -21.38 9.74 6.22
CA GLY A 126 -22.79 10.13 6.15
C GLY A 126 -23.28 10.76 7.45
N HIS A 127 -24.55 11.18 7.45
CA HIS A 127 -25.18 11.92 8.55
C HIS A 127 -26.14 11.05 9.38
N SER A 128 -26.33 9.76 9.04
CA SER A 128 -27.21 8.86 9.79
C SER A 128 -26.58 8.45 11.11
N GLU A 129 -27.38 8.41 12.19
CA GLU A 129 -27.02 7.78 13.45
C GLU A 129 -27.04 6.25 13.36
N ASP A 130 -27.78 5.71 12.41
CA ASP A 130 -27.80 4.27 12.12
C ASP A 130 -26.62 3.91 11.22
N GLU A 131 -25.63 3.23 11.77
CA GLU A 131 -24.41 2.83 11.07
C GLU A 131 -24.68 1.98 9.84
N SER A 132 -25.76 1.21 9.82
CA SER A 132 -26.15 0.37 8.68
C SER A 132 -26.56 1.19 7.45
N LYS A 133 -26.82 2.48 7.61
CA LYS A 133 -27.17 3.43 6.55
C LYS A 133 -26.01 4.30 6.09
N LEU A 134 -24.83 4.15 6.71
CA LEU A 134 -23.63 4.85 6.26
C LEU A 134 -23.17 4.28 4.92
N LEU A 135 -22.73 5.18 4.06
CA LEU A 135 -22.04 4.81 2.83
C LEU A 135 -20.61 4.42 3.13
N SER A 136 -20.02 3.56 2.31
CA SER A 136 -18.64 3.12 2.48
C SER A 136 -17.88 3.21 1.17
N THR A 137 -16.63 3.68 1.24
CA THR A 137 -15.71 3.74 0.09
C THR A 137 -14.29 3.45 0.49
N ALA A 138 -13.42 3.23 -0.49
CA ALA A 138 -11.99 3.17 -0.26
C ALA A 138 -11.43 4.61 -0.23
N PHE A 139 -10.52 4.87 0.73
CA PHE A 139 -9.72 6.08 0.80
C PHE A 139 -8.24 5.69 0.78
N ALA A 140 -7.46 6.27 -0.11
CA ALA A 140 -6.07 5.91 -0.28
C ALA A 140 -5.15 7.10 0.01
N ILE A 141 -4.07 6.80 0.73
CA ILE A 141 -2.97 7.73 1.01
C ILE A 141 -1.73 7.14 0.32
N ASN A 142 -1.04 7.94 -0.46
CA ASN A 142 0.24 7.55 -1.04
C ASN A 142 1.37 7.88 -0.07
N ALA A 143 2.39 7.02 -0.01
CA ALA A 143 3.59 7.23 0.80
C ALA A 143 4.82 7.25 -0.11
N LEU A 144 5.70 8.20 0.13
CA LEU A 144 6.93 8.43 -0.63
C LEU A 144 8.12 8.35 0.30
N LYS A 145 9.21 7.73 -0.13
CA LYS A 145 10.47 7.71 0.62
C LYS A 145 11.51 8.57 -0.10
N ILE A 146 11.76 9.78 0.41
CA ILE A 146 12.70 10.76 -0.16
C ILE A 146 13.85 10.93 0.81
N GLU A 147 15.09 10.67 0.38
CA GLU A 147 16.31 10.79 1.20
C GLU A 147 16.19 10.08 2.57
N GLY A 148 15.55 8.89 2.55
CA GLY A 148 15.36 8.07 3.75
C GLY A 148 14.16 8.46 4.63
N ASN A 149 13.47 9.56 4.35
CA ASN A 149 12.32 10.03 5.12
C ASN A 149 11.00 9.70 4.42
N TRP A 150 9.99 9.33 5.20
CA TRP A 150 8.65 9.08 4.70
C TRP A 150 7.79 10.34 4.66
N TYR A 151 7.09 10.51 3.55
CA TYR A 151 6.11 11.59 3.32
C TYR A 151 4.80 10.98 2.87
N LEU A 152 3.70 11.55 3.32
CA LEU A 152 2.36 11.14 2.90
C LEU A 152 1.76 12.17 1.96
N THR A 153 1.04 11.70 0.93
CA THR A 153 0.32 12.56 -0.01
C THR A 153 -1.07 12.03 -0.27
N LEU A 154 -2.02 12.92 -0.59
CA LEU A 154 -3.31 12.49 -1.10
C LEU A 154 -3.13 11.98 -2.53
N MET A 155 -3.75 10.85 -2.85
CA MET A 155 -3.85 10.41 -4.25
C MET A 155 -4.70 11.42 -5.03
N GLN A 156 -4.18 11.83 -6.18
CA GLN A 156 -4.87 12.71 -7.13
C GLN A 156 -5.84 11.91 -7.97
#